data_8b72aadb553c05d35342c46b27db93f2
#
_entry.id   8b72aadb553c05d35342c46b27db93f2
#
_cell.length_a   1.000
_cell.length_b   1.000
_cell.length_c   1.000
_cell.angle_alpha   90.00
_cell.angle_beta   90.00
_cell.angle_gamma   90.00
#
_symmetry.space_group_name_H-M   'P 1'
#
loop_
_entity.id
_entity.type
_entity.pdbx_description
1 polymer ?
#
loop_
_entity_poly.entity_id
_entity_poly.type
_entity_poly.pdbx_seq_one_letter_code
_entity_poly.pdbx_strand_id
1 'polypeptide(L)'
;MKRTINTTKLTKAFIESRISQEDIVAKYLDIPINVVDDCVKHNHLIKSVFRDDDTDSSMGIAYNMKGRLKVRDFNGCFFGDVYDVVAYVLSIVYERPISTDNKQDFYFILKHIYSVFSDDIDNRVNHYEIDESIRNALIKSKSRKAIIEIVPRSWNS
;
A
#
# COMPACT_ATOMS: atom_id res chain seq x y z
N MET A 1 -4.78 26.26 21.93
CA MET A 1 -5.45 26.07 21.24
C MET A 1 -5.21 25.56 20.00
N LYS A 2 -4.46 25.87 19.26
CA LYS A 2 -4.31 25.39 18.07
C LYS A 2 -4.00 24.01 18.02
N ARG A 3 -3.42 23.46 18.93
CA ARG A 3 -3.09 22.13 18.84
C ARG A 3 -4.28 21.30 18.85
N THR A 4 -5.31 21.73 19.37
CA THR A 4 -6.48 20.97 19.39
C THR A 4 -6.88 20.56 18.05
N ILE A 5 -6.68 21.40 17.10
CA ILE A 5 -7.06 21.12 15.81
C ILE A 5 -6.45 19.93 15.25
N ASN A 6 -5.20 19.84 15.39
CA ASN A 6 -4.57 18.75 14.77
C ASN A 6 -4.84 17.52 15.45
N THR A 7 -5.13 17.52 16.68
CA THR A 7 -5.23 16.28 17.32
C THR A 7 -6.40 15.51 16.86
N THR A 8 -7.39 16.13 16.26
CA THR A 8 -8.51 15.37 16.13
C THR A 8 -8.75 14.84 14.83
N LYS A 9 -8.06 15.28 13.87
CA LYS A 9 -8.72 15.04 12.65
C LYS A 9 -8.05 14.22 11.66
N LEU A 10 -7.33 13.26 12.07
CA LEU A 10 -6.75 12.36 11.11
C LEU A 10 -7.76 11.29 10.80
N THR A 11 -8.48 11.48 9.74
CA THR A 11 -9.48 10.54 9.31
C THR A 11 -9.26 10.18 7.86
N LYS A 12 -9.94 9.16 7.43
CA LYS A 12 -9.91 8.73 6.05
C LYS A 12 -10.32 9.88 5.13
N ALA A 13 -11.39 10.59 5.50
CA ALA A 13 -11.85 11.71 4.70
C ALA A 13 -10.81 12.82 4.62
N PHE A 14 -10.14 13.07 5.72
CA PHE A 14 -9.11 14.10 5.74
C PHE A 14 -7.96 13.73 4.81
N ILE A 15 -7.51 12.49 4.88
CA ILE A 15 -6.44 12.01 4.03
C ILE A 15 -6.84 12.16 2.57
N GLU A 16 -8.04 11.72 2.24
CA GLU A 16 -8.47 11.73 0.84
C GLU A 16 -8.77 13.12 0.31
N SER A 17 -8.99 14.07 1.20
CA SER A 17 -9.17 15.43 0.76
C SER A 17 -7.86 16.07 0.34
N ARG A 18 -6.74 15.48 0.73
CA ARG A 18 -5.43 16.06 0.43
C ARG A 18 -4.56 15.19 -0.45
N ILE A 19 -4.78 13.89 -0.45
CA ILE A 19 -3.91 12.96 -1.15
C ILE A 19 -4.79 12.06 -1.99
N SER A 20 -4.46 11.90 -3.25
CA SER A 20 -5.28 11.06 -4.11
C SER A 20 -5.01 9.59 -3.81
N GLN A 21 -6.00 8.76 -4.07
CA GLN A 21 -5.83 7.33 -3.86
C GLN A 21 -4.75 6.77 -4.78
N GLU A 22 -4.65 7.30 -5.99
CA GLU A 22 -3.61 6.88 -6.92
C GLU A 22 -2.22 7.17 -6.36
N ASP A 23 -2.05 8.34 -5.75
CA ASP A 23 -0.76 8.70 -5.18
C ASP A 23 -0.38 7.77 -4.04
N ILE A 24 -1.35 7.37 -3.24
CA ILE A 24 -1.08 6.45 -2.13
C ILE A 24 -0.61 5.11 -2.68
N VAL A 25 -1.31 4.58 -3.67
CA VAL A 25 -0.92 3.30 -4.25
C VAL A 25 0.46 3.39 -4.88
N ALA A 26 0.70 4.44 -5.64
CA ALA A 26 1.99 4.60 -6.31
C ALA A 26 3.12 4.61 -5.30
N LYS A 27 2.93 5.33 -4.20
CA LYS A 27 3.97 5.44 -3.19
C LYS A 27 4.23 4.12 -2.48
N TYR A 28 3.18 3.47 -2.03
CA TYR A 28 3.36 2.28 -1.20
C TYR A 28 3.69 1.04 -2.01
N LEU A 29 3.38 1.02 -3.28
CA LEU A 29 3.79 -0.10 -4.13
C LEU A 29 5.04 0.22 -4.96
N ASP A 30 5.57 1.41 -4.79
CA ASP A 30 6.78 1.86 -5.48
C ASP A 30 6.60 1.74 -6.99
N ILE A 31 5.48 2.24 -7.48
CA ILE A 31 5.14 2.23 -8.89
C ILE A 31 5.04 3.68 -9.35
N PRO A 32 5.59 4.03 -10.51
CA PRO A 32 5.44 5.40 -11.01
C PRO A 32 3.97 5.77 -11.16
N ILE A 33 3.65 7.02 -10.85
CA ILE A 33 2.25 7.45 -10.89
C ILE A 33 1.66 7.34 -12.29
N ASN A 34 2.46 7.52 -13.33
CA ASN A 34 1.94 7.40 -14.69
C ASN A 34 1.56 5.95 -15.00
N VAL A 35 2.20 4.98 -14.36
CA VAL A 35 1.83 3.58 -14.55
C VAL A 35 0.49 3.31 -13.85
N VAL A 36 0.32 3.86 -12.65
CA VAL A 36 -0.95 3.71 -11.95
C VAL A 36 -2.08 4.34 -12.76
N ASP A 37 -1.84 5.54 -13.27
CA ASP A 37 -2.84 6.22 -14.08
C ASP A 37 -3.22 5.43 -15.32
N ASP A 38 -2.23 4.80 -15.93
CA ASP A 38 -2.48 4.00 -17.12
C ASP A 38 -3.34 2.78 -16.79
N CYS A 39 -3.07 2.14 -15.67
CA CYS A 39 -3.89 1.02 -15.23
C CYS A 39 -5.33 1.46 -15.01
N VAL A 40 -5.50 2.60 -14.37
CA VAL A 40 -6.83 3.10 -14.06
C VAL A 40 -7.59 3.53 -15.30
N LYS A 41 -6.94 4.24 -16.18
CA LYS A 41 -7.61 4.80 -17.34
C LYS A 41 -7.84 3.80 -18.46
N HIS A 42 -6.94 2.86 -18.61
CA HIS A 42 -6.98 1.96 -19.76
C HIS A 42 -7.11 0.49 -19.39
N ASN A 43 -7.30 0.21 -18.12
CA ASN A 43 -7.43 -1.16 -17.63
C ASN A 43 -6.24 -2.04 -17.98
N HIS A 44 -5.07 -1.43 -18.09
CA HIS A 44 -3.87 -2.21 -18.35
C HIS A 44 -3.48 -2.97 -17.09
N LEU A 45 -3.03 -4.19 -17.27
CA LEU A 45 -2.52 -4.99 -16.16
C LEU A 45 -1.01 -4.89 -16.17
N ILE A 46 -0.42 -4.99 -14.99
CA ILE A 46 1.02 -4.97 -14.87
C ILE A 46 1.47 -6.19 -14.09
N LYS A 47 2.75 -6.41 -14.03
CA LYS A 47 3.25 -7.53 -13.25
C LYS A 47 3.04 -7.25 -11.79
N SER A 48 2.75 -8.31 -11.04
CA SER A 48 2.47 -8.16 -9.63
C SER A 48 3.69 -7.65 -8.88
N VAL A 49 3.48 -6.71 -7.97
CA VAL A 49 4.54 -6.25 -7.10
C VAL A 49 4.59 -7.10 -5.84
N PHE A 50 3.65 -8.03 -5.67
CA PHE A 50 3.56 -8.84 -4.47
C PHE A 50 4.33 -10.16 -4.58
N ARG A 51 4.71 -10.53 -5.76
CA ARG A 51 5.43 -11.79 -5.98
C ARG A 51 6.30 -11.69 -7.24
N ASP A 52 7.32 -12.53 -7.30
CA ASP A 52 8.27 -12.51 -8.39
C ASP A 52 7.95 -13.45 -9.54
N ASP A 53 6.99 -14.33 -9.34
CA ASP A 53 6.73 -15.37 -10.31
C ASP A 53 5.69 -15.00 -11.35
N ASP A 54 5.41 -13.73 -11.52
CA ASP A 54 4.41 -13.29 -12.48
C ASP A 54 5.03 -13.20 -13.84
N THR A 55 4.77 -14.20 -14.67
CA THR A 55 5.28 -14.19 -16.04
C THR A 55 4.35 -13.41 -16.95
N ASP A 56 3.08 -13.34 -16.58
CA ASP A 56 2.10 -12.55 -17.33
C ASP A 56 1.67 -11.41 -16.44
N SER A 57 1.24 -10.32 -17.02
CA SER A 57 0.75 -9.21 -16.24
C SER A 57 -0.59 -9.60 -15.63
N SER A 58 -0.66 -9.66 -14.32
CA SER A 58 -1.85 -10.11 -13.63
C SER A 58 -2.31 -9.22 -12.50
N MET A 59 -1.76 -8.02 -12.36
CA MET A 59 -2.19 -7.10 -11.33
C MET A 59 -2.91 -5.92 -11.95
N GLY A 60 -4.09 -5.60 -11.43
CA GLY A 60 -4.88 -4.48 -11.92
C GLY A 60 -5.13 -3.45 -10.85
N ILE A 61 -5.33 -2.21 -11.26
CA ILE A 61 -5.66 -1.11 -10.37
C ILE A 61 -6.81 -0.36 -11.01
N ALA A 62 -7.94 -0.34 -10.33
CA ALA A 62 -9.14 0.27 -10.91
C ALA A 62 -10.10 0.74 -9.85
N TYR A 63 -10.92 1.72 -10.18
CA TYR A 63 -11.96 2.18 -9.27
C TYR A 63 -13.15 1.26 -9.35
N ASN A 64 -13.75 0.98 -8.20
CA ASN A 64 -15.00 0.24 -8.19
C ASN A 64 -16.17 1.24 -8.33
N MET A 65 -17.38 0.73 -8.29
CA MET A 65 -18.55 1.57 -8.49
C MET A 65 -18.78 2.59 -7.39
N LYS A 66 -18.16 2.37 -6.24
CA LYS A 66 -18.28 3.30 -5.13
C LYS A 66 -17.17 4.33 -5.09
N GLY A 67 -16.34 4.37 -6.12
CA GLY A 67 -15.26 5.36 -6.16
C GLY A 67 -14.06 4.99 -5.32
N ARG A 68 -13.93 3.72 -4.94
CA ARG A 68 -12.76 3.27 -4.20
C ARG A 68 -11.77 2.62 -5.14
N LEU A 69 -10.52 3.04 -5.05
CA LEU A 69 -9.47 2.47 -5.86
C LEU A 69 -9.11 1.11 -5.28
N LYS A 70 -9.16 0.09 -6.12
CA LYS A 70 -8.86 -1.27 -5.69
C LYS A 70 -7.65 -1.78 -6.42
N VAL A 71 -6.83 -2.54 -5.71
CA VAL A 71 -5.68 -3.21 -6.29
C VAL A 71 -5.96 -4.70 -6.20
N ARG A 72 -5.76 -5.40 -7.29
CA ARG A 72 -6.06 -6.82 -7.33
C ARG A 72 -4.98 -7.58 -8.09
N ASP A 73 -4.45 -8.60 -7.45
CA ASP A 73 -3.58 -9.54 -8.13
C ASP A 73 -4.49 -10.70 -8.52
N PHE A 74 -4.72 -10.87 -9.83
CA PHE A 74 -5.67 -11.85 -10.31
C PHE A 74 -5.27 -13.28 -10.03
N ASN A 75 -4.05 -13.49 -9.58
CA ASN A 75 -3.63 -14.81 -9.15
C ASN A 75 -3.87 -15.03 -7.66
N GLY A 76 -4.65 -14.16 -7.04
CA GLY A 76 -5.10 -14.40 -5.68
C GLY A 76 -4.17 -13.95 -4.58
N CYS A 77 -3.11 -13.23 -4.92
CA CYS A 77 -2.15 -12.83 -3.93
C CYS A 77 -2.63 -11.66 -3.07
N PHE A 78 -3.39 -10.78 -3.65
CA PHE A 78 -3.86 -9.59 -2.94
C PHE A 78 -5.13 -9.04 -3.56
N PHE A 79 -6.02 -8.55 -2.72
CA PHE A 79 -7.16 -7.77 -3.18
C PHE A 79 -7.55 -6.82 -2.05
N GLY A 80 -7.62 -5.53 -2.35
CA GLY A 80 -8.03 -4.56 -1.34
C GLY A 80 -7.97 -3.14 -1.85
N ASP A 81 -8.34 -2.19 -0.99
CA ASP A 81 -8.28 -0.79 -1.35
C ASP A 81 -6.93 -0.21 -0.94
N VAL A 82 -6.79 1.11 -1.03
CA VAL A 82 -5.49 1.73 -0.75
C VAL A 82 -5.05 1.52 0.69
N TYR A 83 -5.98 1.47 1.63
CA TYR A 83 -5.61 1.27 3.04
C TYR A 83 -5.17 -0.16 3.29
N ASP A 84 -5.75 -1.10 2.56
CA ASP A 84 -5.29 -2.49 2.64
C ASP A 84 -3.89 -2.63 2.07
N VAL A 85 -3.59 -1.88 1.02
CA VAL A 85 -2.24 -1.85 0.46
C VAL A 85 -1.25 -1.35 1.51
N VAL A 86 -1.59 -0.25 2.15
CA VAL A 86 -0.71 0.32 3.17
C VAL A 86 -0.54 -0.66 4.32
N ALA A 87 -1.63 -1.29 4.76
CA ALA A 87 -1.55 -2.26 5.84
C ALA A 87 -0.63 -3.42 5.49
N TYR A 88 -0.72 -3.90 4.25
CA TYR A 88 0.12 -4.99 3.80
C TYR A 88 1.60 -4.60 3.87
N VAL A 89 1.94 -3.44 3.36
CA VAL A 89 3.33 -2.98 3.34
C VAL A 89 3.82 -2.75 4.76
N LEU A 90 3.03 -2.10 5.59
CA LEU A 90 3.46 -1.79 6.96
C LEU A 90 3.58 -3.05 7.81
N SER A 91 2.76 -4.06 7.52
CA SER A 91 2.89 -5.32 8.24
C SER A 91 4.27 -5.93 8.02
N ILE A 92 4.82 -5.76 6.84
CA ILE A 92 6.15 -6.26 6.56
C ILE A 92 7.22 -5.36 7.15
N VAL A 93 7.05 -4.05 7.02
CA VAL A 93 8.02 -3.09 7.56
C VAL A 93 8.19 -3.27 9.06
N TYR A 94 7.07 -3.39 9.78
CA TYR A 94 7.11 -3.45 11.24
C TYR A 94 7.03 -4.86 11.78
N GLU A 95 6.99 -5.85 10.89
CA GLU A 95 7.05 -7.27 11.26
C GLU A 95 5.98 -7.65 12.28
N ARG A 96 4.79 -7.16 12.06
CA ARG A 96 3.64 -7.55 12.87
C ARG A 96 2.38 -7.38 12.05
N PRO A 97 1.30 -8.08 12.40
CA PRO A 97 0.06 -7.92 11.65
C PRO A 97 -0.50 -6.51 11.88
N ILE A 98 -0.89 -5.87 10.80
CA ILE A 98 -1.54 -4.57 10.87
C ILE A 98 -2.80 -4.70 10.03
N SER A 99 -3.94 -4.44 10.64
CA SER A 99 -5.24 -4.70 10.02
C SER A 99 -6.06 -3.42 9.91
N THR A 100 -6.73 -3.27 8.79
CA THR A 100 -7.62 -2.13 8.61
C THR A 100 -8.88 -2.27 9.47
N ASP A 101 -9.13 -3.46 10.03
CA ASP A 101 -10.29 -3.68 10.88
C ASP A 101 -10.06 -3.27 12.32
N ASN A 102 -8.82 -3.07 12.70
CA ASN A 102 -8.48 -2.67 14.05
C ASN A 102 -8.37 -1.16 14.08
N LYS A 103 -9.07 -0.51 14.99
CA LYS A 103 -9.08 0.92 15.08
C LYS A 103 -7.71 1.54 15.28
N GLN A 104 -6.93 0.97 16.14
CA GLN A 104 -5.62 1.51 16.43
C GLN A 104 -4.68 1.33 15.26
N ASP A 105 -4.78 0.19 14.59
CA ASP A 105 -3.97 -0.05 13.41
C ASP A 105 -4.38 0.87 12.29
N PHE A 106 -5.68 1.10 12.14
CA PHE A 106 -6.15 1.98 11.09
C PHE A 106 -5.65 3.40 11.30
N TYR A 107 -5.67 3.85 12.55
CA TYR A 107 -5.14 5.17 12.87
C TYR A 107 -3.63 5.23 12.58
N PHE A 108 -2.92 4.16 12.88
CA PHE A 108 -1.50 4.07 12.59
C PHE A 108 -1.26 4.17 11.08
N ILE A 109 -2.10 3.51 10.29
CA ILE A 109 -2.02 3.59 8.84
C ILE A 109 -2.21 5.03 8.37
N LEU A 110 -3.22 5.71 8.89
CA LEU A 110 -3.48 7.09 8.50
C LEU A 110 -2.32 8.01 8.87
N LYS A 111 -1.75 7.80 10.04
CA LYS A 111 -0.61 8.60 10.47
C LYS A 111 0.58 8.37 9.56
N HIS A 112 0.80 7.14 9.16
CA HIS A 112 1.92 6.84 8.28
C HIS A 112 1.74 7.52 6.94
N ILE A 113 0.55 7.44 6.38
CA ILE A 113 0.25 8.08 5.11
C ILE A 113 0.48 9.59 5.22
N TYR A 114 -0.03 10.17 6.28
CA TYR A 114 0.12 11.61 6.47
C TYR A 114 1.60 11.99 6.56
N SER A 115 2.39 11.20 7.29
CA SER A 115 3.82 11.47 7.41
C SER A 115 4.53 11.43 6.08
N VAL A 116 4.16 10.44 5.27
CA VAL A 116 4.83 10.24 3.99
C VAL A 116 4.55 11.38 3.03
N PHE A 117 3.35 11.90 3.05
CA PHE A 117 2.95 12.92 2.08
C PHE A 117 2.97 14.35 2.63
N SER A 118 3.34 14.51 3.89
CA SER A 118 3.34 15.83 4.48
C SER A 118 4.50 16.66 3.97
N ASP A 119 4.21 17.90 3.61
CA ASP A 119 5.26 18.81 3.23
C ASP A 119 5.61 19.73 4.38
N ASP A 120 5.11 19.45 5.56
CA ASP A 120 5.36 20.26 6.72
C ASP A 120 6.83 20.26 7.02
N ILE A 121 7.42 21.38 7.02
CA ILE A 121 8.81 21.50 7.28
C ILE A 121 9.19 21.08 8.65
N ASP A 122 8.32 21.29 9.59
CA ASP A 122 8.60 20.90 10.95
C ASP A 122 8.57 19.43 11.14
N ASN A 123 8.05 18.70 10.19
CA ASN A 123 8.02 17.28 10.28
C ASN A 123 9.43 16.76 10.09
N ARG A 124 9.91 16.04 11.04
CA ARG A 124 11.26 15.52 10.98
C ARG A 124 11.35 14.17 10.31
N VAL A 125 10.30 13.76 9.68
CA VAL A 125 10.31 12.47 9.02
C VAL A 125 11.35 12.46 7.92
N ASN A 126 12.14 11.44 7.89
CA ASN A 126 13.13 11.28 6.86
C ASN A 126 12.50 10.52 5.71
N HIS A 127 12.11 11.24 4.68
CA HIS A 127 11.41 10.62 3.56
C HIS A 127 12.24 9.58 2.84
N TYR A 128 13.54 9.75 2.83
CA TYR A 128 14.41 8.77 2.20
C TYR A 128 14.35 7.44 2.94
N GLU A 129 14.36 7.49 4.26
CA GLU A 129 14.29 6.27 5.05
C GLU A 129 12.95 5.59 4.91
N ILE A 130 11.89 6.37 4.81
CA ILE A 130 10.58 5.81 4.61
C ILE A 130 10.50 5.11 3.26
N ASP A 131 11.01 5.74 2.23
CA ASP A 131 10.99 5.16 0.90
C ASP A 131 11.80 3.88 0.85
N GLU A 132 12.94 3.85 1.52
CA GLU A 132 13.75 2.66 1.60
C GLU A 132 13.03 1.54 2.34
N SER A 133 12.33 1.88 3.41
CA SER A 133 11.57 0.88 4.15
C SER A 133 10.51 0.23 3.29
N ILE A 134 9.80 1.04 2.54
CA ILE A 134 8.76 0.54 1.66
C ILE A 134 9.36 -0.34 0.58
N ARG A 135 10.43 0.12 -0.04
CA ARG A 135 11.09 -0.63 -1.09
C ARG A 135 11.58 -1.97 -0.57
N ASN A 136 12.19 -1.96 0.61
CA ASN A 136 12.71 -3.17 1.21
C ASN A 136 11.58 -4.12 1.60
N ALA A 137 10.44 -3.58 2.02
CA ALA A 137 9.29 -4.40 2.35
C ALA A 137 8.78 -5.13 1.12
N LEU A 138 8.75 -4.45 -0.01
CA LEU A 138 8.28 -5.08 -1.24
C LEU A 138 9.24 -6.17 -1.71
N ILE A 139 10.54 -5.93 -1.59
CA ILE A 139 11.53 -6.94 -1.92
C ILE A 139 11.36 -8.14 -1.01
N LYS A 140 11.15 -7.91 0.27
CA LYS A 140 10.96 -8.98 1.23
C LYS A 140 9.70 -9.76 0.94
N SER A 141 8.63 -9.06 0.54
CA SER A 141 7.39 -9.72 0.18
C SER A 141 7.58 -10.68 -0.97
N LYS A 142 8.29 -10.27 -2.00
CA LYS A 142 8.54 -11.12 -3.15
C LYS A 142 9.34 -12.35 -2.76
N SER A 143 10.36 -12.16 -1.95
CA SER A 143 11.18 -13.29 -1.48
C SER A 143 10.36 -14.27 -0.67
N ARG A 144 9.50 -13.76 0.19
CA ARG A 144 8.67 -14.64 1.01
C ARG A 144 7.71 -15.44 0.17
N LYS A 145 7.14 -14.83 -0.86
CA LYS A 145 6.23 -15.56 -1.72
C LYS A 145 6.96 -16.66 -2.47
N ALA A 146 8.17 -16.37 -2.92
CA ALA A 146 8.95 -17.39 -3.61
C ALA A 146 9.25 -18.55 -2.70
N ILE A 147 9.60 -18.28 -1.46
CA ILE A 147 9.88 -19.33 -0.51
C ILE A 147 8.63 -20.12 -0.20
N ILE A 148 7.53 -19.46 -0.04
CA ILE A 148 6.28 -20.11 0.26
C ILE A 148 5.87 -21.04 -0.86
N GLU A 149 6.13 -20.67 -2.08
CA GLU A 149 5.79 -21.53 -3.18
C GLU A 149 6.57 -22.82 -3.19
N ILE A 150 7.77 -22.78 -2.71
CA ILE A 150 8.56 -23.99 -2.64
C ILE A 150 8.18 -24.84 -1.47
N VAL A 151 8.04 -24.24 -0.32
CA VAL A 151 7.77 -24.99 0.90
C VAL A 151 6.37 -25.57 0.97
N PRO A 152 5.34 -24.84 0.64
CA PRO A 152 4.00 -25.39 0.80
C PRO A 152 3.72 -26.63 0.02
N ARG A 153 4.41 -26.82 -1.07
CA ARG A 153 4.17 -27.99 -1.82
C ARG A 153 4.47 -29.23 -1.06
N SER A 154 5.45 -29.15 -0.23
CA SER A 154 5.81 -30.34 0.51
C SER A 154 4.86 -30.57 1.64
N TRP A 155 4.23 -29.58 2.20
CA TRP A 155 3.36 -29.92 3.26
C TRP A 155 1.95 -30.07 2.84
N ASN A 156 1.62 -29.65 1.69
CA ASN A 156 0.29 -29.86 1.27
C ASN A 156 0.08 -31.27 0.80
N SER A 157 1.08 -32.01 0.71
CA SER A 157 0.92 -33.39 0.26
C SER A 157 0.57 -34.32 1.37
#